data_42948dc41281d5cc40ebf914ad417f03
#
_entry.id   42948dc41281d5cc40ebf914ad417f03
#
_cell.length_a   1.000
_cell.length_b   1.000
_cell.length_c   1.000
_cell.angle_alpha   90.00
_cell.angle_beta   90.00
_cell.angle_gamma   90.00
#
_symmetry.space_group_name_H-M   'P 1'
#
loop_
_entity.id
_entity.type
_entity.pdbx_description
1 polymer ?
#
loop_
_entity_poly.entity_id
_entity_poly.type
_entity_poly.pdbx_seq_one_letter_code
_entity_poly.pdbx_strand_id
1 'polypeptide(L)'
;MNRIIMKRVFIIACMVAVGMTLHAQTKAEQIKHIRQVYAQAKQKVDKMGQDGKAAHTVHIHQIEMGEPGGEYTPEIDTDTQFYFDRIGGDSEQGITGKAVCYFVSVNWMADGHTNYRKYLFDPVKGHLLFAFMKAETHAGFKVETRYYYDAQGNCIEQKHKVQDQEATADSHSWNDWKSELESGRKNARLFDLMLNTERPYPELASALYPSSTPKAKLLKDIRAAYAKAKQRIEQNDKDGGVKNDIEITIHDQQSEDFPPVTTLWKCYYEQIQQPSPYQRYYFISEKTESMYGESYEEYLLDPKPGSENVIFIYNQGYAEGEEMEMRYYYDENGHCFESKVSDIVESEPVPARNKAGYIFSIFDELMQ
;
A
#
# COMPACT_ATOMS: atom_id res chain seq x y z
N MET A 1 16.55 22.29 -48.87
CA MET A 1 15.84 21.09 -48.37
C MET A 1 16.75 19.98 -47.79
N ASN A 2 18.08 20.01 -47.98
CA ASN A 2 18.97 18.90 -47.57
C ASN A 2 19.63 18.96 -46.19
N ARG A 3 19.66 20.15 -45.51
CA ARG A 3 20.34 20.27 -44.20
C ARG A 3 19.52 19.76 -43.00
N ILE A 4 18.22 19.82 -43.10
CA ILE A 4 17.33 19.36 -42.01
C ILE A 4 17.22 17.83 -41.99
N ILE A 5 17.23 17.19 -43.18
CA ILE A 5 17.18 15.73 -43.31
C ILE A 5 18.48 15.11 -42.78
N MET A 6 19.63 15.68 -43.11
CA MET A 6 20.93 15.20 -42.58
C MET A 6 21.05 15.29 -41.06
N LYS A 7 20.56 16.37 -40.44
CA LYS A 7 20.56 16.46 -38.99
C LYS A 7 19.68 15.39 -38.30
N ARG A 8 18.52 15.08 -38.87
CA ARG A 8 17.63 14.05 -38.32
C ARG A 8 18.20 12.65 -38.48
N VAL A 9 18.83 12.35 -39.61
CA VAL A 9 19.50 11.06 -39.85
C VAL A 9 20.73 10.90 -38.93
N PHE A 10 21.48 11.97 -38.64
CA PHE A 10 22.62 11.92 -37.73
C PHE A 10 22.18 11.69 -36.28
N ILE A 11 21.07 12.29 -35.84
CA ILE A 11 20.51 12.07 -34.51
C ILE A 11 19.99 10.65 -34.35
N ILE A 12 19.33 10.10 -35.36
CA ILE A 12 18.86 8.70 -35.36
C ILE A 12 20.03 7.71 -35.38
N ALA A 13 21.08 8.00 -36.17
CA ALA A 13 22.29 7.18 -36.21
C ALA A 13 23.06 7.22 -34.88
N CYS A 14 23.12 8.36 -34.19
CA CYS A 14 23.69 8.46 -32.86
C CYS A 14 22.85 7.74 -31.79
N MET A 15 21.53 7.79 -31.86
CA MET A 15 20.67 7.03 -30.95
C MET A 15 20.76 5.50 -31.19
N VAL A 16 20.91 5.05 -32.44
CA VAL A 16 21.13 3.64 -32.78
C VAL A 16 22.53 3.18 -32.38
N ALA A 17 23.56 4.03 -32.53
CA ALA A 17 24.94 3.70 -32.10
C ALA A 17 25.08 3.63 -30.56
N VAL A 18 24.35 4.45 -29.81
CA VAL A 18 24.27 4.36 -28.33
C VAL A 18 23.49 3.12 -27.89
N GLY A 19 22.52 2.64 -28.72
CA GLY A 19 21.77 1.40 -28.45
C GLY A 19 22.52 0.11 -28.74
N MET A 20 23.64 0.12 -29.48
CA MET A 20 24.38 -1.07 -29.88
C MET A 20 25.64 -1.38 -29.07
N THR A 21 26.02 -0.58 -28.09
CA THR A 21 27.05 -0.94 -27.12
C THR A 21 26.42 -1.38 -25.80
N LEU A 22 25.50 -2.34 -25.83
CA LEU A 22 25.23 -3.21 -24.70
C LEU A 22 26.47 -4.12 -24.51
N HIS A 23 27.57 -3.54 -24.07
CA HIS A 23 28.60 -4.32 -23.38
C HIS A 23 27.90 -4.93 -22.17
N ALA A 24 27.84 -6.26 -22.10
CA ALA A 24 27.39 -6.94 -20.90
C ALA A 24 28.22 -6.39 -19.73
N GLN A 25 27.61 -5.56 -18.89
CA GLN A 25 28.27 -5.02 -17.71
C GLN A 25 28.82 -6.17 -16.90
N THR A 26 30.06 -6.07 -16.49
CA THR A 26 30.63 -7.09 -15.58
C THR A 26 29.85 -7.10 -14.26
N LYS A 27 29.81 -8.24 -13.59
CA LYS A 27 29.20 -8.36 -12.25
C LYS A 27 29.69 -7.25 -11.30
N ALA A 28 30.98 -6.93 -11.32
CA ALA A 28 31.57 -5.90 -10.47
C ALA A 28 31.03 -4.49 -10.79
N GLU A 29 30.83 -4.16 -12.07
CA GLU A 29 30.27 -2.89 -12.51
C GLU A 29 28.79 -2.78 -12.12
N GLN A 30 28.01 -3.85 -12.27
CA GLN A 30 26.62 -3.90 -11.84
C GLN A 30 26.48 -3.66 -10.34
N ILE A 31 27.28 -4.34 -9.51
CA ILE A 31 27.27 -4.16 -8.07
C ILE A 31 27.71 -2.75 -7.67
N LYS A 32 28.72 -2.19 -8.34
CA LYS A 32 29.16 -0.80 -8.12
C LYS A 32 28.02 0.18 -8.42
N HIS A 33 27.33 -0.02 -9.54
CA HIS A 33 26.17 0.78 -9.90
C HIS A 33 25.04 0.70 -8.85
N ILE A 34 24.66 -0.51 -8.44
CA ILE A 34 23.63 -0.74 -7.42
C ILE A 34 23.99 -0.02 -6.11
N ARG A 35 25.25 -0.08 -5.68
CA ARG A 35 25.72 0.63 -4.48
C ARG A 35 25.63 2.15 -4.61
N GLN A 36 25.89 2.69 -5.79
CA GLN A 36 25.71 4.14 -6.06
C GLN A 36 24.24 4.54 -5.99
N VAL A 37 23.35 3.79 -6.64
CA VAL A 37 21.90 4.03 -6.58
C VAL A 37 21.38 3.94 -5.13
N TYR A 38 21.87 2.95 -4.37
CA TYR A 38 21.51 2.81 -2.95
C TYR A 38 21.96 4.03 -2.11
N ALA A 39 23.18 4.50 -2.32
CA ALA A 39 23.68 5.67 -1.59
C ALA A 39 22.87 6.93 -1.91
N GLN A 40 22.49 7.13 -3.18
CA GLN A 40 21.63 8.24 -3.61
C GLN A 40 20.22 8.15 -3.00
N ALA A 41 19.60 6.96 -3.06
CA ALA A 41 18.29 6.71 -2.46
C ALA A 41 18.33 6.98 -0.95
N LYS A 42 19.33 6.43 -0.23
CA LYS A 42 19.49 6.66 1.20
C LYS A 42 19.66 8.15 1.54
N GLN A 43 20.51 8.87 0.80
CA GLN A 43 20.70 10.31 1.01
C GLN A 43 19.39 11.08 0.84
N LYS A 44 18.55 10.67 -0.12
CA LYS A 44 17.24 11.28 -0.37
C LYS A 44 16.27 11.00 0.78
N VAL A 45 16.19 9.76 1.24
CA VAL A 45 15.38 9.36 2.40
C VAL A 45 15.81 10.11 3.67
N ASP A 46 17.13 10.17 3.95
CA ASP A 46 17.65 10.84 5.15
C ASP A 46 17.35 12.35 5.14
N LYS A 47 17.27 12.98 3.96
CA LYS A 47 16.90 14.41 3.83
C LYS A 47 15.40 14.64 4.06
N MET A 48 14.53 13.73 3.57
CA MET A 48 13.08 13.88 3.79
C MET A 48 12.71 13.91 5.26
N GLY A 49 13.42 13.16 6.12
CA GLY A 49 13.21 13.19 7.57
C GLY A 49 13.63 14.49 8.27
N GLN A 50 14.53 15.29 7.66
CA GLN A 50 15.08 16.51 8.27
C GLN A 50 14.25 17.75 7.97
N ASP A 51 13.63 17.82 6.80
CA ASP A 51 12.92 19.03 6.34
C ASP A 51 11.42 19.04 6.73
N GLY A 52 10.93 18.02 7.44
CA GLY A 52 9.50 17.86 7.78
C GLY A 52 8.59 17.73 6.54
N LYS A 53 9.17 17.65 5.36
CA LYS A 53 8.48 17.47 4.09
C LYS A 53 8.44 15.99 3.74
N ALA A 54 7.50 15.28 4.33
CA ALA A 54 7.17 13.90 3.94
C ALA A 54 6.39 13.87 2.61
N ALA A 55 6.86 14.61 1.60
CA ALA A 55 6.30 14.52 0.26
C ALA A 55 6.70 13.16 -0.34
N HIS A 56 5.75 12.47 -0.98
CA HIS A 56 5.97 11.20 -1.69
C HIS A 56 6.39 10.03 -0.80
N THR A 57 5.60 9.76 0.24
CA THR A 57 5.72 8.55 1.05
C THR A 57 4.39 7.83 1.21
N VAL A 58 4.44 6.49 1.30
CA VAL A 58 3.35 5.67 1.81
C VAL A 58 3.85 4.95 3.03
N HIS A 59 3.14 5.08 4.13
CA HIS A 59 3.41 4.37 5.39
C HIS A 59 2.28 3.40 5.68
N ILE A 60 2.61 2.14 5.91
CA ILE A 60 1.69 1.09 6.30
C ILE A 60 2.10 0.60 7.68
N HIS A 61 1.19 0.73 8.62
CA HIS A 61 1.32 0.16 9.96
C HIS A 61 0.29 -0.94 10.12
N GLN A 62 0.75 -2.15 10.40
CA GLN A 62 -0.08 -3.33 10.62
C GLN A 62 0.18 -3.89 12.00
N ILE A 63 -0.88 -3.99 12.81
CA ILE A 63 -0.86 -4.63 14.10
C ILE A 63 -1.72 -5.89 14.04
N GLU A 64 -1.14 -7.01 14.41
CA GLU A 64 -1.84 -8.27 14.58
C GLU A 64 -1.59 -8.77 16.01
N MET A 65 -2.62 -8.72 16.83
CA MET A 65 -2.57 -9.20 18.20
C MET A 65 -3.02 -10.65 18.22
N GLY A 66 -2.23 -11.49 18.87
CA GLY A 66 -2.61 -12.87 19.10
C GLY A 66 -3.80 -13.04 20.04
N GLU A 67 -4.42 -14.21 20.06
CA GLU A 67 -5.55 -14.49 20.94
C GLU A 67 -5.18 -14.27 22.43
N PRO A 68 -6.05 -13.63 23.22
CA PRO A 68 -5.85 -13.52 24.65
C PRO A 68 -5.86 -14.93 25.30
N GLY A 69 -4.73 -15.38 25.83
CA GLY A 69 -4.60 -16.62 26.57
C GLY A 69 -3.86 -17.76 25.89
N GLY A 70 -3.34 -17.57 24.69
CA GLY A 70 -2.40 -18.50 24.06
C GLY A 70 -0.98 -18.28 24.59
N GLU A 71 -0.28 -19.35 24.98
CA GLU A 71 1.08 -19.26 25.53
C GLU A 71 2.13 -18.72 24.54
N TYR A 72 1.82 -18.62 23.24
CA TYR A 72 2.69 -18.12 22.16
C TYR A 72 1.90 -17.62 20.96
N THR A 73 1.35 -16.42 21.04
CA THR A 73 0.94 -15.70 19.83
C THR A 73 1.91 -14.54 19.63
N PRO A 74 2.73 -14.55 18.58
CA PRO A 74 3.61 -13.43 18.31
C PRO A 74 2.74 -12.19 18.01
N GLU A 75 2.99 -11.13 18.76
CA GLU A 75 2.51 -9.81 18.41
C GLU A 75 3.25 -9.41 17.13
N ILE A 76 2.53 -9.32 16.02
CA ILE A 76 3.10 -8.82 14.76
C ILE A 76 2.82 -7.33 14.73
N ASP A 77 3.88 -6.55 14.87
CA ASP A 77 3.89 -5.11 14.67
C ASP A 77 4.81 -4.84 13.49
N THR A 78 4.24 -4.42 12.37
CA THR A 78 4.98 -4.23 11.12
C THR A 78 4.76 -2.82 10.60
N ASP A 79 5.87 -2.10 10.42
CA ASP A 79 5.93 -0.81 9.76
C ASP A 79 6.58 -0.93 8.39
N THR A 80 5.83 -0.63 7.34
CA THR A 80 6.35 -0.58 5.97
C THR A 80 6.27 0.84 5.44
N GLN A 81 7.41 1.37 4.98
CA GLN A 81 7.48 2.70 4.40
C GLN A 81 8.03 2.65 2.99
N PHE A 82 7.26 3.18 2.05
CA PHE A 82 7.61 3.35 0.64
C PHE A 82 8.04 4.79 0.39
N TYR A 83 9.07 4.97 -0.42
CA TYR A 83 9.56 6.26 -0.89
C TYR A 83 9.51 6.27 -2.41
N PHE A 84 8.90 7.30 -2.98
CA PHE A 84 8.67 7.36 -4.42
C PHE A 84 8.92 8.75 -5.02
N ASP A 85 8.96 8.82 -6.33
CA ASP A 85 8.96 10.04 -7.12
C ASP A 85 7.78 10.04 -8.08
N ARG A 86 7.34 11.23 -8.49
CA ARG A 86 6.41 11.38 -9.59
C ARG A 86 7.17 11.76 -10.87
N ILE A 87 6.95 11.03 -11.96
CA ILE A 87 7.64 11.20 -13.24
C ILE A 87 6.61 11.42 -14.35
N GLY A 88 6.85 12.43 -15.20
CA GLY A 88 6.05 12.67 -16.41
C GLY A 88 4.71 13.36 -16.16
N GLY A 89 4.54 14.04 -15.03
CA GLY A 89 3.38 14.90 -14.78
C GLY A 89 3.47 16.22 -15.52
N ASP A 90 2.33 16.84 -15.75
CA ASP A 90 2.16 18.18 -16.29
C ASP A 90 1.12 18.93 -15.45
N SER A 91 1.60 19.82 -14.58
CA SER A 91 0.74 20.58 -13.66
C SER A 91 -0.16 21.57 -14.38
N GLU A 92 0.27 22.11 -15.53
CA GLU A 92 -0.54 23.06 -16.31
C GLU A 92 -1.76 22.36 -16.97
N GLN A 93 -1.61 21.07 -17.26
CA GLN A 93 -2.68 20.24 -17.85
C GLN A 93 -3.44 19.41 -16.82
N GLY A 94 -3.10 19.52 -15.52
CA GLY A 94 -3.69 18.69 -14.47
C GLY A 94 -3.32 17.20 -14.56
N ILE A 95 -2.24 16.86 -15.29
CA ILE A 95 -1.79 15.49 -15.45
C ILE A 95 -0.88 15.11 -14.28
N THR A 96 -1.34 14.19 -13.46
CA THR A 96 -0.54 13.60 -12.38
C THR A 96 0.48 12.63 -12.96
N GLY A 97 1.77 12.84 -12.67
CA GLY A 97 2.84 11.94 -13.10
C GLY A 97 2.72 10.55 -12.48
N LYS A 98 3.27 9.54 -13.15
CA LYS A 98 3.36 8.18 -12.61
C LYS A 98 4.21 8.16 -11.34
N ALA A 99 3.70 7.54 -10.25
CA ALA A 99 4.48 7.28 -9.06
C ALA A 99 5.47 6.14 -9.31
N VAL A 100 6.74 6.34 -8.96
CA VAL A 100 7.80 5.33 -9.11
C VAL A 100 8.48 5.11 -7.77
N CYS A 101 8.24 3.94 -7.17
CA CYS A 101 8.90 3.54 -5.93
C CYS A 101 10.38 3.29 -6.19
N TYR A 102 11.24 3.93 -5.40
CA TYR A 102 12.69 3.70 -5.47
C TYR A 102 13.27 3.04 -4.23
N PHE A 103 12.56 3.11 -3.09
CA PHE A 103 13.04 2.52 -1.84
C PHE A 103 11.88 2.10 -0.94
N VAL A 104 12.04 0.94 -0.27
CA VAL A 104 11.10 0.45 0.73
C VAL A 104 11.89 0.06 1.98
N SER A 105 11.40 0.42 3.16
CA SER A 105 11.87 -0.10 4.43
C SER A 105 10.72 -0.79 5.15
N VAL A 106 11.00 -1.97 5.70
CA VAL A 106 10.05 -2.75 6.51
C VAL A 106 10.71 -3.00 7.86
N ASN A 107 10.07 -2.56 8.92
CA ASN A 107 10.44 -2.90 10.29
C ASN A 107 9.36 -3.83 10.84
N TRP A 108 9.77 -4.88 11.53
CA TRP A 108 8.82 -5.75 12.22
C TRP A 108 9.40 -6.23 13.55
N MET A 109 8.52 -6.40 14.50
CA MET A 109 8.85 -7.00 15.78
C MET A 109 8.48 -8.49 15.73
N ALA A 110 9.41 -9.34 16.15
CA ALA A 110 9.18 -10.75 16.35
C ALA A 110 9.99 -11.21 17.56
N ASP A 111 9.38 -11.95 18.47
CA ASP A 111 10.02 -12.52 19.66
C ASP A 111 10.72 -11.45 20.54
N GLY A 112 10.19 -10.23 20.59
CA GLY A 112 10.78 -9.12 21.33
C GLY A 112 11.99 -8.48 20.65
N HIS A 113 12.32 -8.87 19.42
CA HIS A 113 13.44 -8.33 18.65
C HIS A 113 12.94 -7.50 17.48
N THR A 114 13.54 -6.32 17.29
CA THR A 114 13.28 -5.49 16.11
C THR A 114 14.13 -5.98 14.94
N ASN A 115 13.45 -6.34 13.88
CA ASN A 115 14.03 -6.79 12.63
C ASN A 115 13.74 -5.77 11.53
N TYR A 116 14.53 -5.76 10.46
CA TYR A 116 14.24 -4.88 9.34
C TYR A 116 14.71 -5.40 7.99
N ARG A 117 13.97 -5.03 6.94
CA ARG A 117 14.29 -5.23 5.53
C ARG A 117 14.35 -3.91 4.80
N LYS A 118 15.13 -3.87 3.73
CA LYS A 118 15.20 -2.75 2.81
C LYS A 118 15.23 -3.28 1.39
N TYR A 119 14.45 -2.64 0.52
CA TYR A 119 14.39 -2.96 -0.90
C TYR A 119 14.72 -1.70 -1.70
N LEU A 120 15.63 -1.83 -2.66
CA LEU A 120 16.00 -0.78 -3.60
C LEU A 120 15.51 -1.17 -4.99
N PHE A 121 14.77 -0.30 -5.61
CA PHE A 121 14.28 -0.48 -6.98
C PHE A 121 15.01 0.45 -7.94
N ASP A 122 15.08 0.04 -9.20
CA ASP A 122 15.55 0.92 -10.27
C ASP A 122 14.57 2.08 -10.41
N PRO A 123 15.02 3.33 -10.26
CA PRO A 123 14.12 4.49 -10.26
C PRO A 123 13.48 4.79 -11.64
N VAL A 124 13.91 4.11 -12.70
CA VAL A 124 13.39 4.28 -14.06
C VAL A 124 12.57 3.07 -14.50
N LYS A 125 13.08 1.87 -14.23
CA LYS A 125 12.49 0.61 -14.72
C LYS A 125 11.64 -0.11 -13.68
N GLY A 126 11.74 0.26 -12.39
CA GLY A 126 10.95 -0.30 -11.31
C GLY A 126 11.31 -1.71 -10.86
N HIS A 127 12.34 -2.37 -11.45
CA HIS A 127 12.74 -3.70 -11.01
C HIS A 127 13.61 -3.66 -9.75
N LEU A 128 13.58 -4.73 -8.95
CA LEU A 128 14.37 -4.84 -7.73
C LEU A 128 15.87 -4.96 -8.06
N LEU A 129 16.67 -4.07 -7.47
CA LEU A 129 18.14 -4.05 -7.60
C LEU A 129 18.84 -4.68 -6.41
N PHE A 130 18.27 -4.49 -5.20
CA PHE A 130 18.94 -4.87 -3.97
C PHE A 130 17.93 -5.15 -2.87
N ALA A 131 18.19 -6.20 -2.09
CA ALA A 131 17.50 -6.47 -0.84
C ALA A 131 18.50 -6.60 0.30
N PHE A 132 18.12 -6.07 1.46
CA PHE A 132 18.88 -6.15 2.69
C PHE A 132 17.95 -6.59 3.81
N MET A 133 18.41 -7.53 4.62
CA MET A 133 17.72 -7.96 5.83
C MET A 133 18.69 -7.95 7.01
N LYS A 134 18.19 -7.52 8.15
CA LYS A 134 18.85 -7.73 9.44
C LYS A 134 17.81 -8.21 10.44
N ALA A 135 18.10 -9.32 11.09
CA ALA A 135 17.22 -9.95 12.05
C ALA A 135 18.02 -10.50 13.23
N GLU A 136 17.35 -10.65 14.36
CA GLU A 136 17.86 -11.36 15.51
C GLU A 136 17.03 -12.63 15.70
N THR A 137 17.72 -13.77 15.84
CA THR A 137 17.08 -15.08 16.02
C THR A 137 16.66 -15.28 17.47
N HIS A 138 15.76 -16.22 17.77
CA HIS A 138 15.43 -16.64 19.13
C HIS A 138 16.65 -16.95 20.01
N ALA A 139 17.73 -17.44 19.42
CA ALA A 139 18.96 -17.74 20.14
C ALA A 139 19.87 -16.50 20.33
N GLY A 140 19.39 -15.30 19.98
CA GLY A 140 20.13 -14.04 20.10
C GLY A 140 21.21 -13.84 19.03
N PHE A 141 21.22 -14.64 17.96
CA PHE A 141 22.18 -14.44 16.86
C PHE A 141 21.70 -13.34 15.92
N LYS A 142 22.56 -12.33 15.71
CA LYS A 142 22.32 -11.28 14.72
C LYS A 142 22.72 -11.78 13.33
N VAL A 143 21.79 -11.76 12.41
CA VAL A 143 21.96 -12.17 11.02
C VAL A 143 21.81 -10.96 10.12
N GLU A 144 22.72 -10.78 9.18
CA GLU A 144 22.65 -9.76 8.14
C GLU A 144 22.82 -10.41 6.77
N THR A 145 21.88 -10.12 5.85
CA THR A 145 21.90 -10.66 4.50
C THR A 145 21.76 -9.56 3.47
N ARG A 146 22.49 -9.65 2.37
CA ARG A 146 22.47 -8.72 1.25
C ARG A 146 22.40 -9.49 -0.06
N TYR A 147 21.41 -9.14 -0.90
CA TYR A 147 21.23 -9.71 -2.22
C TYR A 147 21.28 -8.61 -3.28
N TYR A 148 22.03 -8.83 -4.34
CA TYR A 148 22.15 -7.95 -5.49
C TYR A 148 21.56 -8.66 -6.70
N TYR A 149 20.69 -7.98 -7.45
CA TYR A 149 19.95 -8.56 -8.57
C TYR A 149 20.29 -7.85 -9.89
N ASP A 150 20.27 -8.61 -10.98
CA ASP A 150 20.29 -8.05 -12.33
C ASP A 150 18.87 -7.61 -12.77
N ALA A 151 18.79 -7.03 -13.97
CA ALA A 151 17.51 -6.57 -14.54
C ALA A 151 16.50 -7.70 -14.81
N GLN A 152 16.94 -8.96 -14.85
CA GLN A 152 16.12 -10.15 -15.03
C GLN A 152 15.65 -10.75 -13.70
N GLY A 153 16.16 -10.23 -12.57
CA GLY A 153 15.88 -10.74 -11.23
C GLY A 153 16.77 -11.92 -10.81
N ASN A 154 17.87 -12.19 -11.53
CA ASN A 154 18.83 -13.18 -11.07
C ASN A 154 19.71 -12.59 -9.97
N CYS A 155 19.98 -13.38 -8.93
CA CYS A 155 20.89 -12.97 -7.87
C CYS A 155 22.34 -13.03 -8.39
N ILE A 156 22.98 -11.86 -8.54
CA ILE A 156 24.36 -11.73 -9.01
C ILE A 156 25.38 -11.77 -7.87
N GLU A 157 24.99 -11.39 -6.66
CA GLU A 157 25.83 -11.50 -5.46
C GLU A 157 24.96 -11.67 -4.22
N GLN A 158 25.42 -12.52 -3.32
CA GLN A 158 24.83 -12.76 -2.02
C GLN A 158 25.91 -12.62 -0.94
N LYS A 159 25.60 -11.94 0.15
CA LYS A 159 26.49 -11.78 1.31
C LYS A 159 25.73 -12.06 2.58
N HIS A 160 26.30 -12.86 3.45
CA HIS A 160 25.76 -13.17 4.76
C HIS A 160 26.75 -12.83 5.86
N LYS A 161 26.24 -12.37 6.99
CA LYS A 161 26.99 -12.22 8.22
C LYS A 161 26.18 -12.79 9.38
N VAL A 162 26.86 -13.46 10.28
CA VAL A 162 26.31 -13.91 11.56
C VAL A 162 27.24 -13.38 12.65
N GLN A 163 26.66 -12.66 13.63
CA GLN A 163 27.45 -12.00 14.69
C GLN A 163 28.60 -11.13 14.14
N ASP A 164 28.32 -10.35 13.09
CA ASP A 164 29.24 -9.48 12.36
C ASP A 164 30.39 -10.21 11.63
N GLN A 165 30.42 -11.55 11.64
CA GLN A 165 31.39 -12.34 10.88
C GLN A 165 30.79 -12.82 9.55
N GLU A 166 31.59 -12.82 8.48
CA GLU A 166 31.14 -13.38 7.19
C GLU A 166 30.83 -14.87 7.34
N ALA A 167 29.65 -15.27 6.85
CA ALA A 167 29.17 -16.65 6.88
C ALA A 167 28.89 -17.15 5.47
N THR A 168 29.04 -18.47 5.25
CA THR A 168 28.64 -19.09 4.00
C THR A 168 27.11 -19.24 3.95
N ALA A 169 26.52 -19.16 2.77
CA ALA A 169 25.06 -19.26 2.56
C ALA A 169 24.45 -20.57 3.10
N ASP A 170 25.23 -21.63 3.16
CA ASP A 170 24.79 -22.96 3.57
C ASP A 170 24.61 -23.13 5.08
N SER A 171 25.08 -22.18 5.88
CA SER A 171 25.07 -22.32 7.34
C SER A 171 23.74 -22.00 8.01
N HIS A 172 22.85 -21.24 7.35
CA HIS A 172 21.54 -20.85 7.90
C HIS A 172 20.55 -20.59 6.77
N SER A 173 19.55 -21.44 6.63
CA SER A 173 18.50 -21.42 5.58
C SER A 173 17.41 -20.34 5.78
N TRP A 174 17.72 -19.23 6.43
CA TRP A 174 16.69 -18.30 6.93
C TRP A 174 16.02 -17.47 5.85
N ASN A 175 16.69 -17.15 4.73
CA ASN A 175 16.04 -16.57 3.58
C ASN A 175 16.79 -16.96 2.30
N ASP A 176 16.09 -17.63 1.42
CA ASP A 176 16.55 -17.83 0.05
C ASP A 176 16.40 -16.48 -0.69
N TRP A 177 17.36 -16.12 -1.53
CA TRP A 177 17.32 -14.92 -2.37
C TRP A 177 16.03 -14.84 -3.23
N LYS A 178 15.43 -15.99 -3.56
CA LYS A 178 14.13 -16.06 -4.27
C LYS A 178 12.99 -15.55 -3.42
N SER A 179 12.96 -15.94 -2.15
CA SER A 179 11.96 -15.45 -1.20
C SER A 179 12.06 -13.93 -1.02
N GLU A 180 13.28 -13.39 -0.91
CA GLU A 180 13.47 -11.93 -0.81
C GLU A 180 13.13 -11.21 -2.13
N LEU A 181 13.38 -11.83 -3.30
CA LEU A 181 12.95 -11.30 -4.58
C LEU A 181 11.43 -11.22 -4.66
N GLU A 182 10.71 -12.28 -4.24
CA GLU A 182 9.24 -12.29 -4.24
C GLU A 182 8.66 -11.29 -3.23
N SER A 183 9.26 -11.14 -2.05
CA SER A 183 8.87 -10.13 -1.08
C SER A 183 9.06 -8.71 -1.65
N GLY A 184 10.17 -8.44 -2.33
CA GLY A 184 10.38 -7.18 -3.03
C GLY A 184 9.35 -6.94 -4.14
N ARG A 185 9.02 -7.96 -4.94
CA ARG A 185 7.98 -7.89 -5.99
C ARG A 185 6.58 -7.67 -5.41
N LYS A 186 6.26 -8.32 -4.28
CA LYS A 186 5.01 -8.07 -3.55
C LYS A 186 4.89 -6.60 -3.15
N ASN A 187 5.94 -6.03 -2.55
CA ASN A 187 5.96 -4.61 -2.21
C ASN A 187 5.79 -3.71 -3.44
N ALA A 188 6.41 -4.03 -4.58
CA ALA A 188 6.23 -3.26 -5.82
C ALA A 188 4.80 -3.32 -6.34
N ARG A 189 4.17 -4.51 -6.34
CA ARG A 189 2.75 -4.68 -6.73
C ARG A 189 1.82 -3.89 -5.82
N LEU A 190 2.03 -3.99 -4.52
CA LEU A 190 1.24 -3.25 -3.52
C LEU A 190 1.35 -1.74 -3.73
N PHE A 191 2.55 -1.23 -3.98
CA PHE A 191 2.78 0.16 -4.30
C PHE A 191 2.04 0.60 -5.58
N ASP A 192 2.13 -0.20 -6.64
CA ASP A 192 1.43 0.07 -7.91
C ASP A 192 -0.09 0.04 -7.73
N LEU A 193 -0.62 -0.88 -6.93
CA LEU A 193 -2.04 -0.90 -6.57
C LEU A 193 -2.46 0.40 -5.88
N MET A 194 -1.69 0.90 -4.92
CA MET A 194 -2.05 2.09 -4.15
C MET A 194 -1.99 3.39 -4.96
N LEU A 195 -1.05 3.53 -5.90
CA LEU A 195 -0.73 4.83 -6.49
C LEU A 195 -0.81 4.91 -8.02
N ASN A 196 -0.67 3.80 -8.73
CA ASN A 196 -0.58 3.77 -10.19
C ASN A 196 -1.74 3.06 -10.88
N THR A 197 -2.51 2.29 -10.18
CA THR A 197 -3.68 1.66 -10.78
C THR A 197 -4.68 2.76 -11.09
N GLU A 198 -4.86 3.06 -12.38
CA GLU A 198 -6.05 3.80 -12.82
C GLU A 198 -7.22 3.04 -12.21
N ARG A 199 -7.94 3.66 -11.29
CA ARG A 199 -9.04 3.05 -10.58
C ARG A 199 -10.10 2.58 -11.59
N PRO A 200 -9.95 1.43 -12.27
CA PRO A 200 -11.09 0.80 -12.86
C PRO A 200 -11.84 0.29 -11.63
N TYR A 201 -12.75 1.15 -11.12
CA TYR A 201 -13.74 0.60 -10.24
C TYR A 201 -14.34 -0.59 -10.99
N PRO A 202 -14.07 -1.86 -10.61
CA PRO A 202 -14.81 -2.94 -11.20
C PRO A 202 -16.25 -2.50 -10.98
N GLU A 203 -17.02 -2.36 -12.06
CA GLU A 203 -18.47 -2.24 -11.93
C GLU A 203 -18.87 -3.48 -11.15
N LEU A 204 -18.95 -3.31 -9.83
CA LEU A 204 -19.51 -4.37 -8.97
C LEU A 204 -20.90 -4.53 -9.55
N ALA A 205 -21.07 -5.63 -10.29
CA ALA A 205 -22.27 -5.91 -11.03
C ALA A 205 -23.45 -5.56 -10.13
N SER A 206 -24.17 -4.50 -10.46
CA SER A 206 -25.38 -4.14 -9.74
C SER A 206 -26.24 -5.38 -9.88
N ALA A 207 -26.53 -6.03 -8.75
CA ALA A 207 -27.36 -7.22 -8.82
C ALA A 207 -28.63 -6.85 -9.53
N LEU A 208 -28.98 -7.62 -10.54
CA LEU A 208 -30.12 -7.40 -11.41
C LEU A 208 -31.48 -7.36 -10.64
N TYR A 209 -31.46 -7.80 -9.37
CA TYR A 209 -32.66 -7.91 -8.55
C TYR A 209 -32.43 -7.39 -7.13
N PRO A 210 -33.29 -6.44 -6.66
CA PRO A 210 -33.25 -5.99 -5.28
C PRO A 210 -33.61 -7.14 -4.32
N SER A 211 -33.14 -7.01 -3.08
CA SER A 211 -33.49 -7.94 -2.01
C SER A 211 -35.01 -8.07 -1.79
N SER A 212 -35.46 -9.27 -1.50
CA SER A 212 -36.83 -9.50 -1.05
C SER A 212 -37.06 -9.10 0.42
N THR A 213 -36.02 -8.76 1.16
CA THR A 213 -36.12 -8.35 2.57
C THR A 213 -36.75 -6.96 2.69
N PRO A 214 -37.75 -6.76 3.57
CA PRO A 214 -38.38 -5.47 3.75
C PRO A 214 -37.36 -4.36 4.11
N LYS A 215 -37.42 -3.22 3.43
CA LYS A 215 -36.54 -2.05 3.60
C LYS A 215 -36.36 -1.64 5.07
N ALA A 216 -37.47 -1.60 5.84
CA ALA A 216 -37.43 -1.22 7.25
C ALA A 216 -36.58 -2.19 8.10
N LYS A 217 -36.60 -3.48 7.75
CA LYS A 217 -35.79 -4.50 8.41
C LYS A 217 -34.32 -4.32 8.04
N LEU A 218 -34.00 -4.17 6.75
CA LEU A 218 -32.63 -3.93 6.28
C LEU A 218 -32.02 -2.70 6.97
N LEU A 219 -32.75 -1.56 7.00
CA LEU A 219 -32.27 -0.36 7.70
C LEU A 219 -31.99 -0.59 9.18
N LYS A 220 -32.87 -1.33 9.88
CA LYS A 220 -32.68 -1.66 11.29
C LYS A 220 -31.45 -2.52 11.50
N ASP A 221 -31.27 -3.56 10.68
CA ASP A 221 -30.15 -4.50 10.78
C ASP A 221 -28.83 -3.82 10.47
N ILE A 222 -28.75 -2.98 9.42
CA ILE A 222 -27.56 -2.21 9.06
C ILE A 222 -27.18 -1.22 10.17
N ARG A 223 -28.14 -0.47 10.72
CA ARG A 223 -27.87 0.46 11.82
C ARG A 223 -27.34 -0.24 13.08
N ALA A 224 -27.88 -1.43 13.39
CA ALA A 224 -27.42 -2.23 14.51
C ALA A 224 -25.99 -2.75 14.26
N ALA A 225 -25.68 -3.22 13.05
CA ALA A 225 -24.35 -3.65 12.66
C ALA A 225 -23.33 -2.51 12.72
N TYR A 226 -23.69 -1.32 12.22
CA TYR A 226 -22.85 -0.13 12.28
C TYR A 226 -22.54 0.28 13.73
N ALA A 227 -23.57 0.38 14.59
CA ALA A 227 -23.39 0.71 16.00
C ALA A 227 -22.46 -0.30 16.71
N LYS A 228 -22.63 -1.59 16.41
CA LYS A 228 -21.77 -2.66 16.95
C LYS A 228 -20.32 -2.52 16.47
N ALA A 229 -20.08 -2.21 15.19
CA ALA A 229 -18.76 -1.98 14.65
C ALA A 229 -18.07 -0.79 15.33
N LYS A 230 -18.77 0.35 15.47
CA LYS A 230 -18.25 1.55 16.15
C LYS A 230 -17.93 1.27 17.60
N GLN A 231 -18.81 0.58 18.33
CA GLN A 231 -18.57 0.20 19.71
C GLN A 231 -17.32 -0.68 19.86
N ARG A 232 -17.13 -1.63 18.93
CA ARG A 232 -15.95 -2.50 18.92
C ARG A 232 -14.66 -1.72 18.68
N ILE A 233 -14.66 -0.78 17.73
CA ILE A 233 -13.52 0.10 17.46
C ILE A 233 -13.17 0.92 18.72
N GLU A 234 -14.18 1.56 19.34
CA GLU A 234 -13.97 2.33 20.59
C GLU A 234 -13.42 1.47 21.74
N GLN A 235 -13.84 0.22 21.87
CA GLN A 235 -13.32 -0.67 22.91
C GLN A 235 -11.86 -1.03 22.63
N ASN A 236 -11.53 -1.36 21.39
CA ASN A 236 -10.15 -1.63 21.00
C ASN A 236 -9.21 -0.46 21.29
N ASP A 237 -9.67 0.78 21.08
CA ASP A 237 -8.88 1.98 21.36
C ASP A 237 -8.69 2.26 22.85
N LYS A 238 -9.67 1.90 23.71
CA LYS A 238 -9.64 2.20 25.16
C LYS A 238 -8.86 1.21 26.01
N ASP A 239 -8.90 -0.06 25.66
CA ASP A 239 -8.44 -1.13 26.57
C ASP A 239 -7.01 -1.60 26.28
N GLY A 240 -6.28 -1.01 25.34
CA GLY A 240 -5.05 -1.61 24.80
C GLY A 240 -5.33 -3.01 24.28
N GLY A 241 -6.59 -3.26 23.93
CA GLY A 241 -7.12 -4.55 23.51
C GLY A 241 -6.52 -5.03 22.20
N VAL A 242 -6.90 -6.23 21.83
CA VAL A 242 -6.47 -6.91 20.58
C VAL A 242 -6.79 -5.98 19.40
N LYS A 243 -5.79 -5.23 18.96
CA LYS A 243 -5.90 -4.40 17.76
C LYS A 243 -5.60 -5.28 16.55
N ASN A 244 -6.63 -5.52 15.76
CA ASN A 244 -6.46 -6.08 14.43
C ASN A 244 -6.84 -4.97 13.46
N ASP A 245 -5.88 -4.09 13.18
CA ASP A 245 -6.05 -3.00 12.23
C ASP A 245 -4.83 -2.83 11.32
N ILE A 246 -5.11 -2.27 10.15
CA ILE A 246 -4.10 -1.86 9.19
C ILE A 246 -4.35 -0.39 8.91
N GLU A 247 -3.32 0.43 9.11
CA GLU A 247 -3.33 1.85 8.77
C GLU A 247 -2.41 2.08 7.58
N ILE A 248 -2.93 2.76 6.54
CA ILE A 248 -2.15 3.19 5.39
C ILE A 248 -2.22 4.70 5.30
N THR A 249 -1.10 5.38 5.48
CA THR A 249 -0.97 6.82 5.29
C THR A 249 -0.22 7.10 4.00
N ILE A 250 -0.85 7.85 3.10
CA ILE A 250 -0.28 8.28 1.82
C ILE A 250 -0.06 9.78 1.90
N HIS A 251 1.19 10.22 1.75
CA HIS A 251 1.55 11.62 1.55
C HIS A 251 1.97 11.79 0.09
N ASP A 252 1.18 12.51 -0.68
CA ASP A 252 1.40 12.69 -2.11
C ASP A 252 1.34 14.17 -2.50
N GLN A 253 2.42 14.68 -3.07
CA GLN A 253 2.49 16.02 -3.63
C GLN A 253 2.43 15.92 -5.15
N GLN A 254 1.28 16.19 -5.72
CA GLN A 254 1.05 16.05 -7.16
C GLN A 254 1.82 17.10 -8.00
N SER A 255 2.12 18.24 -7.41
CA SER A 255 2.87 19.34 -8.05
C SER A 255 3.61 20.15 -6.99
N GLU A 256 4.74 20.80 -7.35
CA GLU A 256 5.48 21.72 -6.46
C GLU A 256 4.65 22.94 -6.04
N ASP A 257 3.65 23.33 -6.84
CA ASP A 257 2.80 24.50 -6.59
C ASP A 257 1.67 24.21 -5.59
N PHE A 258 1.37 22.94 -5.30
CA PHE A 258 0.31 22.56 -4.38
C PHE A 258 0.86 21.85 -3.14
N PRO A 259 0.29 22.10 -1.95
CA PRO A 259 0.64 21.36 -0.76
C PRO A 259 0.31 19.86 -0.93
N PRO A 260 1.01 18.99 -0.20
CA PRO A 260 0.75 17.56 -0.25
C PRO A 260 -0.68 17.24 0.22
N VAL A 261 -1.27 16.24 -0.40
CA VAL A 261 -2.51 15.60 0.05
C VAL A 261 -2.12 14.44 0.96
N THR A 262 -2.77 14.36 2.11
CA THR A 262 -2.60 13.23 3.03
C THR A 262 -3.88 12.41 3.03
N THR A 263 -3.78 11.14 2.70
CA THR A 263 -4.88 10.18 2.80
C THR A 263 -4.52 9.12 3.83
N LEU A 264 -5.40 8.91 4.81
CA LEU A 264 -5.29 7.89 5.82
C LEU A 264 -6.40 6.86 5.63
N TRP A 265 -6.07 5.63 5.35
CA TRP A 265 -6.98 4.49 5.37
C TRP A 265 -6.77 3.66 6.63
N LYS A 266 -7.86 3.26 7.28
CA LYS A 266 -7.86 2.31 8.39
C LYS A 266 -8.79 1.16 8.07
N CYS A 267 -8.30 -0.06 8.18
CA CYS A 267 -9.07 -1.26 8.01
C CYS A 267 -9.09 -2.05 9.31
N TYR A 268 -10.28 -2.38 9.76
CA TYR A 268 -10.51 -3.16 10.97
C TYR A 268 -11.00 -4.56 10.59
N TYR A 269 -10.33 -5.58 11.13
CA TYR A 269 -10.63 -6.98 10.83
C TYR A 269 -10.69 -7.83 12.10
N GLU A 270 -11.19 -9.03 11.95
CA GLU A 270 -11.18 -10.07 12.99
C GLU A 270 -10.64 -11.36 12.41
N GLN A 271 -9.96 -12.13 13.24
CA GLN A 271 -9.53 -13.48 12.90
C GLN A 271 -10.65 -14.47 13.22
N ILE A 272 -11.06 -15.24 12.23
CA ILE A 272 -12.03 -16.32 12.36
C ILE A 272 -11.29 -17.65 12.38
N GLN A 273 -11.37 -18.39 13.49
CA GLN A 273 -10.58 -19.59 13.71
C GLN A 273 -11.17 -20.85 13.10
N GLN A 274 -12.49 -20.91 12.84
CA GLN A 274 -13.16 -22.12 12.38
C GLN A 274 -14.12 -21.84 11.22
N PRO A 275 -14.25 -22.78 10.25
CA PRO A 275 -13.60 -24.09 10.11
C PRO A 275 -12.16 -24.04 9.62
N SER A 276 -11.76 -22.94 8.99
CA SER A 276 -10.39 -22.63 8.57
C SER A 276 -10.05 -21.21 9.00
N PRO A 277 -8.86 -20.94 9.49
CA PRO A 277 -8.47 -19.60 9.87
C PRO A 277 -8.54 -18.66 8.65
N TYR A 278 -9.22 -17.53 8.79
CA TYR A 278 -9.23 -16.46 7.82
C TYR A 278 -9.52 -15.12 8.50
N GLN A 279 -9.12 -14.04 7.85
CA GLN A 279 -9.40 -12.69 8.30
C GLN A 279 -10.70 -12.21 7.68
N ARG A 280 -11.50 -11.51 8.48
CA ARG A 280 -12.74 -10.90 8.04
C ARG A 280 -12.72 -9.42 8.35
N TYR A 281 -12.68 -8.62 7.32
CA TYR A 281 -12.85 -7.18 7.44
C TYR A 281 -14.30 -6.87 7.83
N TYR A 282 -14.48 -5.90 8.71
CA TYR A 282 -15.83 -5.47 9.10
C TYR A 282 -16.05 -3.97 8.96
N PHE A 283 -14.97 -3.18 8.90
CA PHE A 283 -15.07 -1.74 8.81
C PHE A 283 -13.81 -1.14 8.18
N ILE A 284 -14.02 -0.15 7.31
CA ILE A 284 -12.94 0.66 6.72
C ILE A 284 -13.29 2.12 6.93
N SER A 285 -12.30 2.96 7.24
CA SER A 285 -12.42 4.41 7.20
C SER A 285 -11.33 5.01 6.33
N GLU A 286 -11.68 6.13 5.69
CA GLU A 286 -10.75 6.96 4.93
C GLU A 286 -10.86 8.40 5.42
N LYS A 287 -9.72 9.03 5.68
CA LYS A 287 -9.62 10.46 5.94
C LYS A 287 -8.66 11.07 4.92
N THR A 288 -9.09 12.11 4.21
CA THR A 288 -8.24 12.85 3.29
C THR A 288 -8.14 14.30 3.76
N GLU A 289 -6.93 14.79 3.89
CA GLU A 289 -6.61 16.17 4.20
C GLU A 289 -5.94 16.83 3.00
N SER A 290 -6.49 17.96 2.54
CA SER A 290 -5.99 18.74 1.41
C SER A 290 -6.10 20.23 1.69
N MET A 291 -5.55 21.06 0.79
CA MET A 291 -5.74 22.51 0.86
C MET A 291 -7.21 22.95 0.75
N TYR A 292 -8.10 22.09 0.24
CA TYR A 292 -9.53 22.37 0.08
C TYR A 292 -10.36 21.96 1.29
N GLY A 293 -9.71 21.37 2.32
CA GLY A 293 -10.37 20.89 3.53
C GLY A 293 -10.17 19.41 3.76
N GLU A 294 -10.94 18.90 4.71
CA GLU A 294 -10.93 17.49 5.09
C GLU A 294 -12.15 16.77 4.52
N SER A 295 -11.97 15.53 4.09
CA SER A 295 -13.08 14.61 3.81
C SER A 295 -12.90 13.33 4.62
N TYR A 296 -14.03 12.72 4.98
CA TYR A 296 -14.06 11.50 5.76
C TYR A 296 -15.09 10.54 5.21
N GLU A 297 -14.70 9.28 5.03
CA GLU A 297 -15.59 8.22 4.55
C GLU A 297 -15.50 6.99 5.45
N GLU A 298 -16.61 6.29 5.62
CA GLU A 298 -16.71 5.03 6.35
C GLU A 298 -17.45 3.98 5.51
N TYR A 299 -16.97 2.76 5.56
CA TYR A 299 -17.53 1.62 4.84
C TYR A 299 -17.79 0.49 5.83
N LEU A 300 -19.05 0.12 5.99
CA LEU A 300 -19.45 -1.05 6.77
C LEU A 300 -19.63 -2.24 5.85
N LEU A 301 -19.03 -3.35 6.22
CA LEU A 301 -19.06 -4.59 5.47
C LEU A 301 -20.13 -5.54 6.00
N ASP A 302 -20.68 -6.37 5.13
CA ASP A 302 -21.67 -7.38 5.53
C ASP A 302 -21.07 -8.34 6.57
N PRO A 303 -21.65 -8.44 7.77
CA PRO A 303 -21.12 -9.34 8.80
C PRO A 303 -21.28 -10.84 8.48
N LYS A 304 -21.90 -11.19 7.35
CA LYS A 304 -22.07 -12.60 6.96
C LYS A 304 -20.73 -13.20 6.54
N PRO A 305 -20.43 -14.45 6.99
CA PRO A 305 -19.23 -15.15 6.56
C PRO A 305 -19.12 -15.26 5.04
N GLY A 306 -17.93 -14.93 4.49
CA GLY A 306 -17.64 -15.02 3.06
C GLY A 306 -18.32 -13.93 2.21
N SER A 307 -18.90 -12.90 2.83
CA SER A 307 -19.41 -11.73 2.14
C SER A 307 -18.37 -10.62 2.19
N GLU A 308 -18.02 -10.09 1.03
CA GLU A 308 -17.18 -8.91 0.86
C GLU A 308 -18.01 -7.67 0.46
N ASN A 309 -19.33 -7.74 0.65
CA ASN A 309 -20.22 -6.69 0.24
C ASN A 309 -20.20 -5.52 1.22
N VAL A 310 -20.14 -4.31 0.68
CA VAL A 310 -20.41 -3.08 1.44
C VAL A 310 -21.91 -2.94 1.60
N ILE A 311 -22.38 -2.79 2.84
CA ILE A 311 -23.80 -2.63 3.17
C ILE A 311 -24.17 -1.20 3.60
N PHE A 312 -23.17 -0.38 3.97
CA PHE A 312 -23.38 1.02 4.34
C PHE A 312 -22.14 1.85 4.02
N ILE A 313 -22.36 3.06 3.52
CA ILE A 313 -21.33 4.07 3.32
C ILE A 313 -21.79 5.36 3.98
N TYR A 314 -20.89 5.97 4.75
CA TYR A 314 -20.99 7.33 5.25
C TYR A 314 -19.88 8.17 4.62
N ASN A 315 -20.25 9.37 4.16
CA ASN A 315 -19.30 10.32 3.60
C ASN A 315 -19.59 11.71 4.20
N GLN A 316 -18.54 12.38 4.63
CA GLN A 316 -18.57 13.76 5.12
C GLN A 316 -17.45 14.54 4.43
N GLY A 317 -17.73 15.72 3.93
CA GLY A 317 -16.77 16.58 3.24
C GLY A 317 -17.31 17.98 3.04
N TYR A 318 -16.65 18.72 2.15
CA TYR A 318 -17.05 20.07 1.80
C TYR A 318 -17.27 20.19 0.29
N ALA A 319 -18.36 20.84 -0.12
CA ALA A 319 -18.57 21.26 -1.48
C ALA A 319 -18.95 22.73 -1.49
N GLU A 320 -18.28 23.51 -2.33
CA GLU A 320 -18.51 24.95 -2.47
C GLU A 320 -18.44 25.73 -1.15
N GLY A 321 -17.66 25.20 -0.17
CA GLY A 321 -17.48 25.79 1.16
C GLY A 321 -18.55 25.42 2.19
N GLU A 322 -19.50 24.56 1.83
CA GLU A 322 -20.53 24.04 2.73
C GLU A 322 -20.24 22.57 3.12
N GLU A 323 -20.53 22.22 4.38
CA GLU A 323 -20.37 20.85 4.87
C GLU A 323 -21.43 19.94 4.26
N MET A 324 -21.00 18.82 3.72
CA MET A 324 -21.86 17.80 3.13
C MET A 324 -21.82 16.53 3.95
N GLU A 325 -22.96 15.89 4.05
CA GLU A 325 -23.10 14.56 4.64
C GLU A 325 -23.91 13.66 3.70
N MET A 326 -23.39 12.48 3.41
CA MET A 326 -24.05 11.50 2.55
C MET A 326 -24.07 10.14 3.23
N ARG A 327 -25.19 9.42 3.11
CA ARG A 327 -25.35 8.05 3.62
C ARG A 327 -26.00 7.19 2.56
N TYR A 328 -25.40 6.04 2.26
CA TYR A 328 -25.91 5.07 1.30
C TYR A 328 -26.09 3.72 1.98
N TYR A 329 -27.24 3.09 1.74
CA TYR A 329 -27.60 1.80 2.31
C TYR A 329 -27.80 0.80 1.18
N TYR A 330 -27.11 -0.33 1.26
CA TYR A 330 -27.13 -1.39 0.25
C TYR A 330 -27.72 -2.66 0.82
N ASP A 331 -28.45 -3.40 -0.02
CA ASP A 331 -28.91 -4.74 0.32
C ASP A 331 -27.80 -5.79 0.12
N GLU A 332 -28.06 -7.04 0.48
CA GLU A 332 -27.13 -8.17 0.32
C GLU A 332 -26.71 -8.44 -1.13
N ASN A 333 -27.47 -7.93 -2.08
CA ASN A 333 -27.17 -8.01 -3.51
C ASN A 333 -26.37 -6.79 -4.02
N GLY A 334 -26.10 -5.82 -3.14
CA GLY A 334 -25.36 -4.62 -3.46
C GLY A 334 -26.17 -3.55 -4.20
N HIS A 335 -27.49 -3.65 -4.18
CA HIS A 335 -28.39 -2.63 -4.69
C HIS A 335 -28.59 -1.53 -3.64
N CYS A 336 -28.35 -0.26 -4.00
CA CYS A 336 -28.62 0.86 -3.13
C CYS A 336 -30.14 1.07 -3.02
N PHE A 337 -30.71 0.78 -1.86
CA PHE A 337 -32.16 0.89 -1.64
C PHE A 337 -32.56 2.15 -0.87
N GLU A 338 -31.63 2.86 -0.29
CA GLU A 338 -31.81 4.14 0.40
C GLU A 338 -30.56 5.00 0.29
N SER A 339 -30.72 6.26 -0.02
CA SER A 339 -29.70 7.29 0.09
C SER A 339 -30.22 8.49 0.85
N LYS A 340 -29.37 9.15 1.62
CA LYS A 340 -29.61 10.45 2.24
C LYS A 340 -28.44 11.32 1.87
N VAL A 341 -28.72 12.40 1.19
CA VAL A 341 -27.75 13.38 0.70
C VAL A 341 -28.20 14.74 1.19
N SER A 342 -27.28 15.58 1.66
CA SER A 342 -27.58 16.99 1.93
C SER A 342 -28.01 17.67 0.63
N ASP A 343 -28.91 18.63 0.71
CA ASP A 343 -29.69 19.23 -0.43
C ASP A 343 -28.83 19.88 -1.53
N ILE A 344 -27.48 19.88 -1.38
CA ILE A 344 -26.56 20.64 -2.23
C ILE A 344 -26.04 19.83 -3.42
N VAL A 345 -26.12 18.48 -3.40
CA VAL A 345 -25.45 17.62 -4.42
C VAL A 345 -26.39 16.53 -4.93
N GLU A 346 -26.56 16.50 -6.25
CA GLU A 346 -27.05 15.30 -6.95
C GLU A 346 -25.85 14.34 -7.13
N SER A 347 -25.66 13.41 -6.21
CA SER A 347 -24.58 12.41 -6.34
C SER A 347 -25.14 11.00 -6.53
N GLU A 348 -24.56 10.28 -7.49
CA GLU A 348 -24.88 8.87 -7.69
C GLU A 348 -24.12 7.98 -6.69
N PRO A 349 -24.79 6.97 -6.09
CA PRO A 349 -24.18 6.11 -5.06
C PRO A 349 -23.13 5.12 -5.59
N VAL A 350 -23.04 4.92 -6.90
CA VAL A 350 -22.19 3.89 -7.54
C VAL A 350 -20.69 4.10 -7.35
N PRO A 351 -20.13 5.34 -7.48
CA PRO A 351 -18.70 5.54 -7.34
C PRO A 351 -18.12 5.17 -5.96
N ALA A 352 -18.86 5.44 -4.88
CA ALA A 352 -18.39 5.21 -3.52
C ALA A 352 -18.23 3.71 -3.19
N ARG A 353 -19.18 2.88 -3.67
CA ARG A 353 -19.11 1.42 -3.50
C ARG A 353 -17.89 0.80 -4.22
N ASN A 354 -17.63 1.27 -5.43
CA ASN A 354 -16.50 0.81 -6.21
C ASN A 354 -15.16 1.18 -5.57
N LYS A 355 -15.08 2.36 -4.95
CA LYS A 355 -13.93 2.81 -4.18
C LYS A 355 -13.65 1.88 -3.00
N ALA A 356 -14.68 1.43 -2.27
CA ALA A 356 -14.52 0.45 -1.21
C ALA A 356 -13.92 -0.86 -1.71
N GLY A 357 -14.39 -1.40 -2.84
CA GLY A 357 -13.83 -2.60 -3.47
C GLY A 357 -12.35 -2.46 -3.84
N TYR A 358 -11.95 -1.26 -4.30
CA TYR A 358 -10.54 -0.97 -4.56
C TYR A 358 -9.70 -0.97 -3.28
N ILE A 359 -10.15 -0.29 -2.22
CA ILE A 359 -9.46 -0.26 -0.93
C ILE A 359 -9.33 -1.68 -0.37
N PHE A 360 -10.36 -2.49 -0.51
CA PHE A 360 -10.35 -3.91 -0.17
C PHE A 360 -9.22 -4.68 -0.86
N SER A 361 -9.06 -4.54 -2.17
CA SER A 361 -8.03 -5.27 -2.92
C SER A 361 -6.60 -4.95 -2.45
N ILE A 362 -6.39 -3.74 -1.91
CA ILE A 362 -5.11 -3.34 -1.31
C ILE A 362 -4.88 -4.10 0.00
N PHE A 363 -5.90 -4.16 0.86
CA PHE A 363 -5.78 -4.88 2.13
C PHE A 363 -5.64 -6.38 1.93
N ASP A 364 -6.32 -6.98 0.95
CA ASP A 364 -6.16 -8.39 0.60
C ASP A 364 -4.74 -8.72 0.12
N GLU A 365 -4.11 -7.86 -0.70
CA GLU A 365 -2.71 -8.04 -1.12
C GLU A 365 -1.75 -7.94 0.08
N LEU A 366 -2.06 -7.10 1.07
CA LEU A 366 -1.27 -6.97 2.29
C LEU A 366 -1.28 -8.26 3.12
N MET A 367 -2.44 -8.91 3.20
CA MET A 367 -2.66 -10.07 4.08
C MET A 367 -2.25 -11.41 3.45
N GLN A 368 -2.02 -11.49 2.13
CA GLN A 368 -1.44 -12.65 1.45
C GLN A 368 0.07 -12.75 1.65
#